data_4bcf9fd6bf8a8dfa3aee9e70c677b3b4
#
_entry.id   4bcf9fd6bf8a8dfa3aee9e70c677b3b4
#
_cell.length_a   1.000
_cell.length_b   1.000
_cell.length_c   1.000
_cell.angle_alpha   90.00
_cell.angle_beta   90.00
_cell.angle_gamma   90.00
#
_symmetry.space_group_name_H-M   'P 1'
#
loop_
_entity.id
_entity.type
_entity.pdbx_description
1 polymer ?
#
loop_
_entity_poly.entity_id
_entity_poly.type
_entity_poly.pdbx_seq_one_letter_code
_entity_poly.pdbx_strand_id
1 'polypeptide(L)'
;MCRSVILWALLCTSVAAHEMTPTYPKWQTSYISGVHKTTMRLFNKREDVEFYEVGVFTEEWKPIPFVTDYKIMKVDYLKSVKFDVYINSSNRDKAEYICSLSKLRGNGETKTMVATKICSRFK
;
A
#
# COMPACT_ATOMS: atom_id res chain seq x y z
N MET A 1 21.67 42.54 -28.85
CA MET A 1 22.02 41.86 -27.60
C MET A 1 21.04 40.74 -27.36
N CYS A 2 21.46 39.51 -27.60
CA CYS A 2 20.64 38.34 -27.34
C CYS A 2 20.73 38.00 -25.86
N ARG A 3 19.62 38.15 -25.14
CA ARG A 3 19.48 37.59 -23.79
C ARG A 3 19.01 36.16 -23.92
N SER A 4 19.94 35.23 -23.76
CA SER A 4 19.61 33.82 -23.65
C SER A 4 18.92 33.56 -22.32
N VAL A 5 17.64 33.38 -22.38
CA VAL A 5 16.88 32.87 -21.24
C VAL A 5 17.10 31.35 -21.21
N ILE A 6 18.00 30.91 -20.34
CA ILE A 6 18.18 29.48 -20.06
C ILE A 6 16.97 29.04 -19.25
N LEU A 7 16.04 28.39 -19.93
CA LEU A 7 14.90 27.75 -19.31
C LEU A 7 15.41 26.47 -18.61
N TRP A 8 15.63 26.55 -17.32
CA TRP A 8 15.91 25.39 -16.51
C TRP A 8 14.59 24.58 -16.40
N ALA A 9 14.46 23.58 -17.26
CA ALA A 9 13.44 22.59 -17.09
C ALA A 9 13.81 21.76 -15.85
N LEU A 10 13.16 22.03 -14.75
CA LEU A 10 13.16 21.14 -13.58
C LEU A 10 12.53 19.83 -14.01
N LEU A 11 13.36 18.86 -14.36
CA LEU A 11 12.96 17.48 -14.50
C LEU A 11 12.63 16.96 -13.11
N CYS A 12 11.37 17.12 -12.70
CA CYS A 12 10.84 16.39 -11.56
C CYS A 12 10.82 14.92 -11.92
N THR A 13 11.87 14.19 -11.56
CA THR A 13 11.86 12.75 -11.60
C THR A 13 10.95 12.28 -10.47
N SER A 14 9.69 11.99 -10.78
CA SER A 14 8.82 11.32 -9.83
C SER A 14 9.34 9.91 -9.60
N VAL A 15 9.74 9.62 -8.36
CA VAL A 15 10.05 8.24 -7.95
C VAL A 15 8.75 7.45 -8.04
N ALA A 16 8.72 6.43 -8.93
CA ALA A 16 7.57 5.56 -9.05
C ALA A 16 7.40 4.76 -7.75
N ALA A 17 6.25 4.92 -7.10
CA ALA A 17 5.83 4.13 -5.96
C ALA A 17 4.82 3.06 -6.41
N HIS A 18 4.55 2.07 -5.56
CA HIS A 18 3.43 1.15 -5.80
C HIS A 18 2.09 1.88 -5.63
N GLU A 19 1.02 1.30 -6.14
CA GLU A 19 -0.34 1.82 -5.98
C GLU A 19 -1.20 0.83 -5.20
N MET A 20 -2.10 1.36 -4.39
CA MET A 20 -3.12 0.58 -3.73
C MET A 20 -4.49 1.21 -3.96
N THR A 21 -5.43 0.42 -4.41
CA THR A 21 -6.81 0.84 -4.71
C THR A 21 -7.82 -0.06 -4.02
N PRO A 22 -9.00 0.45 -3.66
CA PRO A 22 -9.46 1.83 -3.80
C PRO A 22 -8.78 2.78 -2.79
N THR A 23 -8.81 4.07 -3.09
CA THR A 23 -8.27 5.10 -2.19
C THR A 23 -9.08 5.23 -0.91
N TYR A 24 -10.40 5.04 -1.02
CA TYR A 24 -11.34 5.09 0.09
C TYR A 24 -12.16 3.80 0.16
N PRO A 25 -11.57 2.72 0.68
CA PRO A 25 -12.28 1.45 0.80
C PRO A 25 -13.41 1.55 1.83
N LYS A 26 -14.36 0.64 1.70
CA LYS A 26 -15.47 0.48 2.62
C LYS A 26 -15.49 -0.92 3.18
N TRP A 27 -15.80 -1.05 4.46
CA TRP A 27 -16.05 -2.34 5.07
C TRP A 27 -17.42 -2.87 4.63
N GLN A 28 -17.44 -4.12 4.24
CA GLN A 28 -18.65 -4.86 3.88
C GLN A 28 -18.87 -6.00 4.85
N THR A 29 -20.12 -6.43 5.00
CA THR A 29 -20.41 -7.65 5.74
C THR A 29 -19.84 -8.85 4.98
N SER A 30 -19.25 -9.79 5.72
CA SER A 30 -18.78 -11.05 5.17
C SER A 30 -19.81 -12.17 5.37
N TYR A 31 -19.53 -13.35 4.82
CA TYR A 31 -20.34 -14.54 5.07
C TYR A 31 -20.24 -15.04 6.52
N ILE A 32 -19.23 -14.60 7.25
CA ILE A 32 -19.02 -14.97 8.65
C ILE A 32 -19.64 -13.89 9.52
N SER A 33 -20.54 -14.28 10.42
CA SER A 33 -21.14 -13.37 11.39
C SER A 33 -20.06 -12.74 12.28
N GLY A 34 -20.14 -11.44 12.50
CA GLY A 34 -19.17 -10.71 13.33
C GLY A 34 -17.85 -10.39 12.64
N VAL A 35 -17.76 -10.60 11.33
CA VAL A 35 -16.56 -10.29 10.53
C VAL A 35 -16.93 -9.38 9.36
N HIS A 36 -16.19 -8.30 9.22
CA HIS A 36 -16.26 -7.41 8.06
C HIS A 36 -15.06 -7.62 7.14
N LYS A 37 -15.28 -7.35 5.87
CA LYS A 37 -14.28 -7.55 4.83
C LYS A 37 -14.16 -6.32 3.93
N THR A 38 -12.97 -6.07 3.42
CA THR A 38 -12.73 -5.15 2.31
C THR A 38 -11.81 -5.81 1.29
N THR A 39 -11.96 -5.43 0.03
CA THR A 39 -11.14 -5.95 -1.06
C THR A 39 -10.24 -4.83 -1.58
N MET A 40 -8.96 -5.12 -1.66
CA MET A 40 -7.94 -4.19 -2.12
C MET A 40 -7.17 -4.77 -3.30
N ARG A 41 -6.56 -3.87 -4.06
CA ARG A 41 -5.64 -4.22 -5.14
C ARG A 41 -4.35 -3.45 -4.96
N LEU A 42 -3.23 -4.15 -5.05
CA LEU A 42 -1.90 -3.57 -5.03
C LEU A 42 -1.25 -3.75 -6.40
N PHE A 43 -0.73 -2.67 -6.96
CA PHE A 43 0.00 -2.66 -8.23
C PHE A 43 1.45 -2.24 -7.99
N ASN A 44 2.40 -3.09 -8.41
CA ASN A 44 3.81 -2.81 -8.23
C ASN A 44 4.39 -2.05 -9.44
N LYS A 45 4.82 -0.81 -9.22
CA LYS A 45 5.50 0.03 -10.20
C LYS A 45 7.02 0.08 -10.02
N ARG A 46 7.57 -0.74 -9.11
CA ARG A 46 9.00 -0.72 -8.77
C ARG A 46 9.68 -2.00 -9.21
N GLU A 47 10.77 -1.87 -9.94
CA GLU A 47 11.63 -3.01 -10.30
C GLU A 47 12.46 -3.54 -9.13
N ASP A 48 12.78 -2.67 -8.18
CA ASP A 48 13.67 -2.96 -7.05
C ASP A 48 12.96 -3.57 -5.83
N VAL A 49 11.63 -3.69 -5.86
CA VAL A 49 10.82 -4.26 -4.78
C VAL A 49 9.89 -5.33 -5.32
N GLU A 50 9.85 -6.48 -4.65
CA GLU A 50 8.95 -7.59 -4.97
C GLU A 50 7.96 -7.91 -3.85
N PHE A 51 8.25 -7.50 -2.62
CA PHE A 51 7.46 -7.86 -1.44
C PHE A 51 6.86 -6.64 -0.76
N TYR A 52 5.59 -6.79 -0.38
CA TYR A 52 4.82 -5.75 0.29
C TYR A 52 4.10 -6.33 1.49
N GLU A 53 4.17 -5.62 2.62
CA GLU A 53 3.48 -5.98 3.85
C GLU A 53 2.23 -5.14 4.03
N VAL A 54 1.12 -5.77 4.40
CA VAL A 54 -0.17 -5.11 4.64
C VAL A 54 -0.40 -4.94 6.14
N GLY A 55 -0.98 -3.82 6.50
CA GLY A 55 -1.40 -3.53 7.88
C GLY A 55 -2.67 -2.71 7.92
N VAL A 56 -3.43 -2.86 8.99
CA VAL A 56 -4.62 -2.07 9.30
C VAL A 56 -4.36 -1.30 10.59
N PHE A 57 -4.71 -0.02 10.61
CA PHE A 57 -4.36 0.89 11.70
C PHE A 57 -5.52 1.77 12.11
N THR A 58 -5.50 2.18 13.38
CA THR A 58 -6.37 3.23 13.91
C THR A 58 -5.91 4.61 13.46
N GLU A 59 -6.69 5.65 13.80
CA GLU A 59 -6.29 7.04 13.56
C GLU A 59 -4.97 7.40 14.24
N GLU A 60 -4.68 6.81 15.40
CA GLU A 60 -3.43 7.00 16.15
C GLU A 60 -2.30 6.05 15.68
N TRP A 61 -2.50 5.35 14.56
CA TRP A 61 -1.55 4.40 13.98
C TRP A 61 -1.27 3.17 14.84
N LYS A 62 -2.21 2.80 15.69
CA LYS A 62 -2.14 1.54 16.41
C LYS A 62 -2.60 0.39 15.51
N PRO A 63 -1.89 -0.73 15.48
CA PRO A 63 -2.27 -1.87 14.65
C PRO A 63 -3.58 -2.49 15.13
N ILE A 64 -4.41 -2.88 14.16
CA ILE A 64 -5.65 -3.62 14.38
C ILE A 64 -5.44 -5.04 13.86
N PRO A 65 -5.82 -6.08 14.64
CA PRO A 65 -5.75 -7.45 14.18
C PRO A 65 -6.63 -7.66 12.93
N PHE A 66 -6.08 -8.33 11.95
CA PHE A 66 -6.78 -8.64 10.71
C PHE A 66 -6.33 -9.99 10.15
N VAL A 67 -7.11 -10.51 9.23
CA VAL A 67 -6.81 -11.73 8.49
C VAL A 67 -6.81 -11.41 7.00
N THR A 68 -5.82 -11.91 6.31
CA THR A 68 -5.70 -11.84 4.85
C THR A 68 -5.00 -13.10 4.37
N ASP A 69 -5.04 -13.34 3.06
CA ASP A 69 -4.38 -14.52 2.48
C ASP A 69 -2.89 -14.55 2.79
N TYR A 70 -2.23 -13.41 2.59
CA TYR A 70 -0.80 -13.25 2.87
C TYR A 70 -0.55 -11.86 3.43
N LYS A 71 0.01 -11.76 4.63
CA LYS A 71 0.42 -10.47 5.20
C LYS A 71 1.56 -9.83 4.43
N ILE A 72 2.45 -10.66 3.91
CA ILE A 72 3.53 -10.26 3.01
C ILE A 72 3.26 -10.90 1.66
N MET A 73 3.07 -10.06 0.65
CA MET A 73 2.71 -10.50 -0.70
C MET A 73 3.87 -10.27 -1.66
N LYS A 74 4.11 -11.26 -2.51
CA LYS A 74 5.00 -11.11 -3.65
C LYS A 74 4.21 -10.55 -4.82
N VAL A 75 4.65 -9.40 -5.34
CA VAL A 75 4.06 -8.76 -6.50
C VAL A 75 5.17 -8.39 -7.47
N ASP A 76 5.23 -9.04 -8.60
CA ASP A 76 6.25 -8.77 -9.60
C ASP A 76 6.06 -7.38 -10.24
N TYR A 77 7.13 -6.86 -10.82
CA TYR A 77 7.12 -5.58 -11.49
C TYR A 77 6.02 -5.50 -12.56
N LEU A 78 5.25 -4.42 -12.54
CA LEU A 78 4.10 -4.17 -13.42
C LEU A 78 2.97 -5.21 -13.32
N LYS A 79 2.92 -5.93 -12.21
CA LYS A 79 1.82 -6.85 -11.89
C LYS A 79 0.98 -6.29 -10.76
N SER A 80 -0.24 -6.77 -10.68
CA SER A 80 -1.15 -6.44 -9.58
C SER A 80 -1.65 -7.70 -8.89
N VAL A 81 -1.98 -7.55 -7.62
CA VAL A 81 -2.62 -8.60 -6.82
C VAL A 81 -3.86 -8.02 -6.15
N LYS A 82 -4.92 -8.80 -6.17
CA LYS A 82 -6.16 -8.51 -5.47
C LYS A 82 -6.20 -9.35 -4.21
N PHE A 83 -6.55 -8.74 -3.08
CA PHE A 83 -6.59 -9.42 -1.80
C PHE A 83 -7.74 -8.93 -0.94
N ASP A 84 -8.26 -9.82 -0.11
CA ASP A 84 -9.30 -9.52 0.85
C ASP A 84 -8.70 -9.37 2.24
N VAL A 85 -9.21 -8.41 2.99
CA VAL A 85 -8.83 -8.15 4.38
C VAL A 85 -10.06 -8.28 5.26
N TYR A 86 -9.95 -9.08 6.31
CA TYR A 86 -11.03 -9.36 7.25
C TYR A 86 -10.67 -8.82 8.62
N ILE A 87 -11.62 -8.15 9.25
CA ILE A 87 -11.50 -7.70 10.64
C ILE A 87 -12.71 -8.13 11.46
N ASN A 88 -12.53 -8.17 12.76
CA ASN A 88 -13.65 -8.31 13.68
C ASN A 88 -14.56 -7.07 13.56
N SER A 89 -15.87 -7.28 13.53
CA SER A 89 -16.85 -6.18 13.40
C SER A 89 -16.74 -5.15 14.52
N SER A 90 -16.26 -5.55 15.70
CA SER A 90 -16.00 -4.63 16.81
C SER A 90 -14.90 -3.61 16.53
N ASN A 91 -14.04 -3.89 15.57
CA ASN A 91 -12.94 -3.02 15.16
C ASN A 91 -13.27 -2.12 13.96
N ARG A 92 -14.46 -2.29 13.37
CA ARG A 92 -14.86 -1.54 12.17
C ARG A 92 -14.75 -0.03 12.34
N ASP A 93 -15.26 0.51 13.44
CA ASP A 93 -15.27 1.95 13.69
C ASP A 93 -13.90 2.49 14.07
N LYS A 94 -13.00 1.64 14.52
CA LYS A 94 -11.62 2.00 14.89
C LYS A 94 -10.66 1.94 13.72
N ALA A 95 -10.95 1.15 12.70
CA ALA A 95 -10.10 0.98 11.52
C ALA A 95 -10.16 2.24 10.65
N GLU A 96 -9.07 2.98 10.58
CA GLU A 96 -8.97 4.22 9.82
C GLU A 96 -8.17 4.04 8.53
N TYR A 97 -7.09 3.26 8.59
CA TYR A 97 -6.18 3.09 7.47
C TYR A 97 -5.89 1.63 7.17
N ILE A 98 -5.77 1.32 5.89
CA ILE A 98 -5.14 0.11 5.40
C ILE A 98 -3.91 0.51 4.59
N CYS A 99 -2.76 -0.05 4.93
CA CYS A 99 -1.49 0.37 4.37
C CYS A 99 -0.74 -0.81 3.75
N SER A 100 0.03 -0.51 2.72
CA SER A 100 1.02 -1.42 2.16
C SER A 100 2.40 -0.80 2.29
N LEU A 101 3.35 -1.57 2.77
CA LEU A 101 4.73 -1.16 2.99
C LEU A 101 5.65 -2.01 2.13
N SER A 102 6.49 -1.37 1.32
CA SER A 102 7.51 -2.09 0.57
C SER A 102 8.55 -2.70 1.52
N LYS A 103 8.88 -3.97 1.30
CA LYS A 103 9.89 -4.67 2.09
C LYS A 103 11.23 -4.60 1.37
N LEU A 104 12.24 -4.12 2.08
CA LEU A 104 13.60 -4.08 1.59
C LEU A 104 14.21 -5.48 1.66
N ARG A 105 14.95 -5.88 0.62
CA ARG A 105 15.73 -7.10 0.67
C ARG A 105 16.93 -6.89 1.59
N GLY A 106 17.01 -7.70 2.66
CA GLY A 106 18.07 -7.61 3.65
C GLY A 106 19.44 -8.11 3.19
N ASN A 107 19.53 -8.82 2.06
CA ASN A 107 20.76 -9.44 1.59
C ASN A 107 21.06 -9.04 0.17
N GLY A 108 21.99 -8.16 -0.05
CA GLY A 108 22.44 -8.31 -1.21
C GLY A 108 22.86 -7.35 -2.23
N GLU A 109 22.95 -7.84 -3.39
CA GLU A 109 23.49 -7.20 -4.56
C GLU A 109 22.59 -6.06 -5.10
N THR A 110 21.29 -6.10 -4.79
CA THR A 110 20.35 -5.02 -5.18
C THR A 110 19.86 -4.33 -3.92
N LYS A 111 20.46 -3.21 -3.63
CA LYS A 111 20.06 -2.40 -2.48
C LYS A 111 18.89 -1.53 -2.84
N THR A 112 17.71 -1.87 -2.36
CA THR A 112 16.59 -0.94 -2.34
C THR A 112 16.85 0.09 -1.26
N MET A 113 17.04 1.34 -1.67
CA MET A 113 17.41 2.41 -0.75
C MET A 113 16.22 3.10 -0.10
N VAL A 114 15.01 2.93 -0.63
CA VAL A 114 13.82 3.65 -0.17
C VAL A 114 12.66 2.69 0.08
N ALA A 115 12.21 2.64 1.33
CA ALA A 115 10.94 2.00 1.68
C ALA A 115 9.81 3.00 1.43
N THR A 116 8.72 2.53 0.81
CA THR A 116 7.52 3.33 0.57
C THR A 116 6.34 2.72 1.30
N LYS A 117 5.54 3.59 1.92
CA LYS A 117 4.30 3.23 2.59
C LYS A 117 3.15 3.97 1.92
N ILE A 118 2.15 3.22 1.47
CA ILE A 118 0.95 3.77 0.87
C ILE A 118 -0.25 3.34 1.68
N CYS A 119 -1.09 4.28 2.05
CA CYS A 119 -2.27 4.03 2.85
C CYS A 119 -3.53 4.49 2.14
N SER A 120 -4.59 3.68 2.25
CA SER A 120 -5.95 4.04 1.91
C SER A 120 -6.72 4.31 3.19
N ARG A 121 -7.57 5.33 3.17
CA ARG A 121 -8.36 5.72 4.33
C ARG A 121 -9.79 5.21 4.19
N PHE A 122 -10.28 4.54 5.22
CA PHE A 122 -11.67 4.11 5.27
C PHE A 122 -12.61 5.31 5.42
N LYS A 123 -13.71 5.23 4.72
CA LYS A 123 -14.82 6.18 4.86
C LYS A 123 -16.02 5.54 5.54
#